data_a30b4c1d0489eaf7993ced38dadf4e73
#
_entry.id   a30b4c1d0489eaf7993ced38dadf4e73
#
_cell.length_a   1.000
_cell.length_b   1.000
_cell.length_c   1.000
_cell.angle_alpha   90.00
_cell.angle_beta   90.00
_cell.angle_gamma   90.00
#
_symmetry.space_group_name_H-M   'P 1'
#
loop_
_entity.id
_entity.type
_entity.pdbx_description
1 polymer ?
#
loop_
_entity_poly.entity_id
_entity_poly.type
_entity_poly.pdbx_seq_one_letter_code
_entity_poly.pdbx_strand_id
1 'polypeptide(L)'
;MRSSHVNKKKEDIRMNDRIAVKGLVISNDEIFRGYFTIKDGTIIEVGESSPGCEVIDMGDQYITPGFIDLHIHGIHTYLIDNGPDDLSAICRILPQYGVTGFLPTVAPRPKGEDALFLARLAEMKTAGTEILGFHLEGPFLRITGALGAGAISGADVERVHKLIEAAKPFSAIFSVSPDVEGIENLIPLMAANNTPVFMTHTAASVKETQKAIELGVRHATHFYDVFPCPSVLEPGVRPCGAVEAILADETVSVDFILDGVHVDPVAVKMALINKQNGTGKVCLVTDANVGAGLDPGEFTFGNMGDISFAYKGAPARSVKDNTLAGSGLTMDQALRNAVNWLDIDLPHALKLVSLHPAQVLGIDHHKGLLSAGYDADFVVLNNDLGVMQTWINGKCIYNKDKQINRK
;
A
#
# COMPACT_ATOMS: atom_id res chain seq x y z
N MET A 1 -48.09 -12.22 -29.99
CA MET A 1 -46.78 -11.96 -30.65
C MET A 1 -46.11 -10.62 -30.27
N ARG A 2 -46.66 -9.78 -29.35
CA ARG A 2 -46.01 -8.51 -28.93
C ARG A 2 -45.15 -8.61 -27.67
N SER A 3 -45.19 -9.72 -26.93
CA SER A 3 -44.45 -9.91 -25.67
C SER A 3 -42.98 -10.36 -25.86
N SER A 4 -42.68 -11.09 -26.95
CA SER A 4 -41.32 -11.60 -27.20
C SER A 4 -40.34 -10.54 -27.73
N HIS A 5 -40.82 -9.51 -28.43
CA HIS A 5 -39.98 -8.44 -28.98
C HIS A 5 -39.53 -7.43 -27.91
N VAL A 6 -40.34 -7.20 -26.88
CA VAL A 6 -40.01 -6.28 -25.78
C VAL A 6 -38.99 -6.88 -24.84
N ASN A 7 -39.07 -8.18 -24.59
CA ASN A 7 -38.05 -8.89 -23.75
C ASN A 7 -36.72 -9.00 -24.47
N LYS A 8 -36.70 -9.32 -25.77
CA LYS A 8 -35.46 -9.36 -26.54
C LYS A 8 -34.75 -8.00 -26.60
N LYS A 9 -35.48 -6.90 -26.79
CA LYS A 9 -34.90 -5.54 -26.74
C LYS A 9 -34.39 -5.15 -25.36
N LYS A 10 -35.03 -5.62 -24.26
CA LYS A 10 -34.56 -5.37 -22.90
C LYS A 10 -33.33 -6.22 -22.56
N GLU A 11 -33.22 -7.45 -23.08
CA GLU A 11 -32.01 -8.28 -22.97
C GLU A 11 -30.86 -7.75 -23.84
N ASP A 12 -31.14 -7.33 -25.07
CA ASP A 12 -30.18 -6.70 -25.99
C ASP A 12 -29.63 -5.36 -25.44
N ILE A 13 -30.46 -4.55 -24.76
CA ILE A 13 -30.03 -3.30 -24.10
C ILE A 13 -29.17 -3.63 -22.85
N ARG A 14 -29.46 -4.74 -22.12
CA ARG A 14 -28.66 -5.19 -20.99
C ARG A 14 -27.31 -5.81 -21.39
N MET A 15 -27.19 -6.37 -22.59
CA MET A 15 -25.93 -6.92 -23.11
C MET A 15 -24.96 -5.82 -23.58
N ASN A 16 -25.44 -4.65 -24.01
CA ASN A 16 -24.59 -3.56 -24.52
C ASN A 16 -23.83 -2.78 -23.42
N ASP A 17 -24.15 -2.98 -22.13
CA ASP A 17 -23.48 -2.29 -21.01
C ASP A 17 -22.35 -3.10 -20.39
N ARG A 18 -21.92 -4.20 -21.02
CA ARG A 18 -20.88 -5.08 -20.51
C ARG A 18 -19.67 -5.06 -21.42
N ILE A 19 -18.49 -5.05 -20.82
CA ILE A 19 -17.21 -5.17 -21.53
C ILE A 19 -16.47 -6.36 -20.94
N ALA A 20 -15.93 -7.23 -21.79
CA ALA A 20 -15.04 -8.30 -21.37
C ALA A 20 -13.57 -7.93 -21.63
N VAL A 21 -12.71 -8.28 -20.73
CA VAL A 21 -11.25 -8.18 -20.89
C VAL A 21 -10.68 -9.57 -21.02
N LYS A 22 -9.84 -9.81 -22.03
CA LYS A 22 -9.23 -11.11 -22.34
C LYS A 22 -7.71 -11.04 -22.28
N GLY A 23 -7.07 -12.04 -21.69
CA GLY A 23 -5.62 -12.17 -21.65
C GLY A 23 -5.16 -13.35 -20.79
N LEU A 24 -3.94 -13.27 -20.24
CA LEU A 24 -3.46 -14.18 -19.21
C LEU A 24 -3.93 -13.64 -17.84
N VAL A 25 -5.08 -14.14 -17.39
CA VAL A 25 -5.70 -13.69 -16.13
C VAL A 25 -5.02 -14.38 -14.97
N ILE A 26 -4.60 -13.57 -13.97
CA ILE A 26 -4.06 -14.10 -12.71
C ILE A 26 -5.13 -13.87 -11.64
N SER A 27 -5.69 -14.98 -11.17
CA SER A 27 -6.70 -14.98 -10.11
C SER A 27 -6.37 -16.07 -9.11
N ASN A 28 -6.38 -15.72 -7.82
CA ASN A 28 -5.90 -16.56 -6.73
C ASN A 28 -4.44 -17.01 -6.99
N ASP A 29 -4.20 -18.31 -7.16
CA ASP A 29 -2.87 -18.92 -7.33
C ASP A 29 -2.64 -19.41 -8.77
N GLU A 30 -3.53 -19.07 -9.71
CA GLU A 30 -3.52 -19.62 -11.06
C GLU A 30 -3.34 -18.52 -12.11
N ILE A 31 -2.64 -18.89 -13.19
CA ILE A 31 -2.56 -18.11 -14.44
C ILE A 31 -3.28 -18.93 -15.51
N PHE A 32 -4.33 -18.36 -16.09
CA PHE A 32 -5.05 -19.01 -17.16
C PHE A 32 -5.40 -18.02 -18.29
N ARG A 33 -5.56 -18.53 -19.50
CA ARG A 33 -6.05 -17.73 -20.61
C ARG A 33 -7.57 -17.67 -20.53
N GLY A 34 -8.08 -16.49 -20.26
CA GLY A 34 -9.50 -16.32 -19.99
C GLY A 34 -10.01 -14.91 -20.18
N TYR A 35 -11.19 -14.70 -19.65
CA TYR A 35 -11.95 -13.45 -19.68
C TYR A 35 -12.42 -13.11 -18.29
N PHE A 36 -12.59 -11.83 -18.04
CA PHE A 36 -13.52 -11.35 -17.01
C PHE A 36 -14.39 -10.25 -17.60
N THR A 37 -15.64 -10.21 -17.14
CA THR A 37 -16.65 -9.30 -17.63
C THR A 37 -16.89 -8.21 -16.60
N ILE A 38 -16.90 -6.96 -17.06
CA ILE A 38 -17.09 -5.77 -16.24
C ILE A 38 -18.47 -5.17 -16.54
N LYS A 39 -19.17 -4.78 -15.48
CA LYS A 39 -20.39 -3.98 -15.56
C LYS A 39 -20.40 -2.96 -14.41
N ASP A 40 -20.67 -1.70 -14.73
CA ASP A 40 -20.78 -0.61 -13.73
C ASP A 40 -19.60 -0.54 -12.75
N GLY A 41 -18.37 -0.80 -13.25
CA GLY A 41 -17.14 -0.78 -12.45
C GLY A 41 -16.86 -2.04 -11.64
N THR A 42 -17.71 -3.06 -11.71
CA THR A 42 -17.60 -4.31 -10.96
C THR A 42 -17.35 -5.49 -11.89
N ILE A 43 -16.54 -6.44 -11.48
CA ILE A 43 -16.35 -7.73 -12.16
C ILE A 43 -17.57 -8.59 -11.87
N ILE A 44 -18.26 -9.05 -12.92
CA ILE A 44 -19.49 -9.86 -12.76
C ILE A 44 -19.27 -11.33 -13.06
N GLU A 45 -18.22 -11.65 -13.81
CA GLU A 45 -17.90 -13.04 -14.22
C GLU A 45 -16.41 -13.15 -14.54
N VAL A 46 -15.80 -14.28 -14.22
CA VAL A 46 -14.43 -14.66 -14.59
C VAL A 46 -14.44 -16.09 -15.12
N GLY A 47 -13.79 -16.38 -16.24
CA GLY A 47 -13.74 -17.73 -16.80
C GLY A 47 -13.05 -17.80 -18.16
N GLU A 48 -13.05 -19.00 -18.75
CA GLU A 48 -12.39 -19.27 -20.02
C GLU A 48 -13.30 -19.09 -21.25
N SER A 49 -14.61 -19.11 -21.06
CA SER A 49 -15.60 -19.01 -22.13
C SER A 49 -15.85 -17.56 -22.52
N SER A 50 -15.99 -17.31 -23.83
CA SER A 50 -16.31 -15.97 -24.34
C SER A 50 -17.70 -15.51 -23.85
N PRO A 51 -17.78 -14.31 -23.21
CA PRO A 51 -19.01 -13.85 -22.54
C PRO A 51 -20.08 -13.27 -23.50
N GLY A 52 -19.87 -13.29 -24.81
CA GLY A 52 -20.85 -12.80 -25.79
C GLY A 52 -21.11 -11.29 -25.78
N CYS A 53 -20.17 -10.50 -25.29
CA CYS A 53 -20.20 -9.02 -25.31
C CYS A 53 -18.95 -8.47 -26.00
N GLU A 54 -18.78 -7.15 -26.05
CA GLU A 54 -17.56 -6.51 -26.54
C GLU A 54 -16.33 -6.99 -25.76
N VAL A 55 -15.26 -7.36 -26.47
CA VAL A 55 -14.04 -7.89 -25.90
C VAL A 55 -12.87 -6.96 -26.17
N ILE A 56 -12.19 -6.55 -25.11
CA ILE A 56 -10.88 -5.90 -25.18
C ILE A 56 -9.82 -7.00 -25.02
N ASP A 57 -9.14 -7.34 -26.11
CA ASP A 57 -8.13 -8.40 -26.12
C ASP A 57 -6.74 -7.81 -25.80
N MET A 58 -6.14 -8.23 -24.70
CA MET A 58 -4.81 -7.84 -24.23
C MET A 58 -3.70 -8.78 -24.75
N GLY A 59 -4.06 -9.74 -25.61
CA GLY A 59 -3.12 -10.70 -26.18
C GLY A 59 -2.51 -11.63 -25.13
N ASP A 60 -1.16 -11.72 -25.13
CA ASP A 60 -0.40 -12.54 -24.20
C ASP A 60 0.08 -11.75 -22.96
N GLN A 61 -0.54 -10.61 -22.67
CA GLN A 61 -0.22 -9.82 -21.48
C GLN A 61 -0.89 -10.42 -20.24
N TYR A 62 -0.23 -10.29 -19.10
CA TYR A 62 -0.80 -10.65 -17.81
C TYR A 62 -1.84 -9.61 -17.39
N ILE A 63 -2.95 -10.08 -16.85
CA ILE A 63 -3.97 -9.25 -16.24
C ILE A 63 -4.04 -9.63 -14.77
N THR A 64 -3.72 -8.67 -13.90
CA THR A 64 -3.56 -8.88 -12.46
C THR A 64 -4.51 -7.98 -11.69
N PRO A 65 -4.85 -8.30 -10.42
CA PRO A 65 -5.49 -7.32 -9.54
C PRO A 65 -4.68 -6.02 -9.46
N GLY A 66 -5.36 -4.91 -9.20
CA GLY A 66 -4.73 -3.63 -8.95
C GLY A 66 -3.85 -3.66 -7.70
N PHE A 67 -2.73 -2.91 -7.72
CA PHE A 67 -1.82 -2.85 -6.60
C PHE A 67 -2.33 -1.88 -5.54
N ILE A 68 -2.04 -2.18 -4.27
CA ILE A 68 -2.38 -1.35 -3.10
C ILE A 68 -1.08 -1.05 -2.34
N ASP A 69 -0.80 0.25 -2.13
CA ASP A 69 0.37 0.72 -1.38
C ASP A 69 -0.06 1.26 -0.01
N LEU A 70 0.40 0.62 1.06
CA LEU A 70 0.03 0.98 2.43
C LEU A 70 0.89 2.11 3.03
N HIS A 71 1.99 2.47 2.35
CA HIS A 71 2.93 3.47 2.88
C HIS A 71 3.67 4.20 1.77
N ILE A 72 3.38 5.48 1.59
CA ILE A 72 3.99 6.35 0.57
C ILE A 72 3.92 7.81 0.99
N HIS A 73 5.03 8.56 0.91
CA HIS A 73 5.11 10.00 1.18
C HIS A 73 5.01 10.86 -0.08
N GLY A 74 5.55 10.38 -1.18
CA GLY A 74 5.58 11.14 -2.42
C GLY A 74 5.99 10.32 -3.64
N ILE A 75 5.90 10.93 -4.81
CA ILE A 75 6.34 10.34 -6.08
C ILE A 75 6.61 11.44 -7.09
N HIS A 76 7.58 11.25 -7.98
CA HIS A 76 8.08 12.28 -8.87
C HIS A 76 8.49 13.53 -8.08
N THR A 77 7.98 14.69 -8.44
CA THR A 77 8.28 15.96 -7.75
C THR A 77 7.25 16.34 -6.70
N TYR A 78 6.33 15.44 -6.36
CA TYR A 78 5.20 15.71 -5.48
C TYR A 78 5.35 15.02 -4.14
N LEU A 79 4.99 15.71 -3.08
CA LEU A 79 5.06 15.25 -1.69
C LEU A 79 3.71 15.49 -1.00
N ILE A 80 3.15 14.48 -0.35
CA ILE A 80 1.86 14.57 0.36
C ILE A 80 1.86 15.71 1.36
N ASP A 81 2.97 15.92 2.04
CA ASP A 81 3.15 16.98 3.05
C ASP A 81 3.16 18.41 2.48
N ASN A 82 3.22 18.59 1.17
CA ASN A 82 3.02 19.89 0.54
C ASN A 82 1.53 20.28 0.47
N GLY A 83 0.61 19.31 0.57
CA GLY A 83 -0.83 19.53 0.68
C GLY A 83 -1.67 18.97 -0.47
N PRO A 84 -2.92 19.46 -0.58
CA PRO A 84 -3.93 18.91 -1.46
C PRO A 84 -3.55 18.83 -2.94
N ASP A 85 -2.89 19.83 -3.48
CA ASP A 85 -2.54 19.86 -4.91
C ASP A 85 -1.54 18.76 -5.27
N ASP A 86 -0.52 18.56 -4.41
CA ASP A 86 0.46 17.49 -4.59
C ASP A 86 -0.18 16.11 -4.41
N LEU A 87 -1.04 15.92 -3.41
CA LEU A 87 -1.79 14.67 -3.24
C LEU A 87 -2.65 14.36 -4.47
N SER A 88 -3.31 15.37 -5.05
CA SER A 88 -4.07 15.21 -6.29
C SER A 88 -3.17 14.81 -7.48
N ALA A 89 -1.96 15.36 -7.57
CA ALA A 89 -0.99 14.97 -8.59
C ALA A 89 -0.51 13.53 -8.39
N ILE A 90 -0.21 13.14 -7.15
CA ILE A 90 0.18 11.78 -6.77
C ILE A 90 -0.89 10.78 -7.20
N CYS A 91 -2.17 11.02 -6.91
CA CYS A 91 -3.28 10.16 -7.34
C CYS A 91 -3.32 9.94 -8.87
N ARG A 92 -2.92 10.94 -9.67
CA ARG A 92 -2.86 10.83 -11.14
C ARG A 92 -1.62 10.10 -11.66
N ILE A 93 -0.53 10.09 -10.88
CA ILE A 93 0.75 9.49 -11.26
C ILE A 93 0.81 8.01 -10.92
N LEU A 94 0.33 7.62 -9.75
CA LEU A 94 0.41 6.26 -9.21
C LEU A 94 -0.12 5.16 -10.17
N PRO A 95 -1.16 5.39 -11.00
CA PRO A 95 -1.57 4.40 -11.99
C PRO A 95 -0.49 4.01 -13.01
N GLN A 96 0.54 4.83 -13.23
CA GLN A 96 1.68 4.49 -14.09
C GLN A 96 2.49 3.32 -13.55
N TYR A 97 2.38 3.06 -12.26
CA TYR A 97 3.06 2.01 -11.51
C TYR A 97 2.12 0.89 -11.03
N GLY A 98 0.89 0.85 -11.57
CA GLY A 98 -0.10 -0.18 -11.28
C GLY A 98 -0.90 0.02 -9.99
N VAL A 99 -0.70 1.12 -9.27
CA VAL A 99 -1.38 1.37 -7.99
C VAL A 99 -2.80 1.87 -8.25
N THR A 100 -3.78 1.12 -7.77
CA THR A 100 -5.22 1.44 -7.88
C THR A 100 -5.80 1.97 -6.58
N GLY A 101 -5.17 1.64 -5.44
CA GLY A 101 -5.53 2.14 -4.13
C GLY A 101 -4.29 2.35 -3.27
N PHE A 102 -4.33 3.31 -2.33
CA PHE A 102 -3.19 3.57 -1.46
C PHE A 102 -3.58 4.30 -0.17
N LEU A 103 -2.65 4.31 0.78
CA LEU A 103 -2.72 5.13 1.97
C LEU A 103 -1.71 6.29 1.83
N PRO A 104 -2.16 7.53 1.57
CA PRO A 104 -1.28 8.68 1.71
C PRO A 104 -0.69 8.72 3.13
N THR A 105 0.64 8.72 3.23
CA THR A 105 1.35 8.78 4.52
C THR A 105 1.65 10.23 4.88
N VAL A 106 1.08 10.66 5.99
CA VAL A 106 1.23 12.03 6.51
C VAL A 106 2.31 12.02 7.58
N ALA A 107 3.37 12.80 7.34
CA ALA A 107 4.44 12.99 8.31
C ALA A 107 3.95 13.79 9.52
N PRO A 108 4.54 13.54 10.72
CA PRO A 108 4.11 14.19 11.96
C PRO A 108 4.28 15.71 11.92
N ARG A 109 3.26 16.42 12.37
CA ARG A 109 3.23 17.87 12.51
C ARG A 109 3.07 18.28 13.98
N PRO A 110 3.33 19.53 14.36
CA PRO A 110 2.99 20.04 15.68
C PRO A 110 1.52 19.83 16.02
N LYS A 111 1.23 19.59 17.31
CA LYS A 111 -0.14 19.40 17.82
C LYS A 111 -1.04 20.59 17.42
N GLY A 112 -2.18 20.29 16.80
CA GLY A 112 -3.16 21.25 16.31
C GLY A 112 -2.96 21.63 14.84
N GLU A 113 -1.74 21.66 14.31
CA GLU A 113 -1.48 21.83 12.88
C GLU A 113 -1.75 20.53 12.11
N ASP A 114 -1.50 19.38 12.73
CA ASP A 114 -1.71 18.04 12.17
C ASP A 114 -3.16 17.78 11.79
N ALA A 115 -4.11 18.02 12.70
CA ALA A 115 -5.53 17.83 12.43
C ALA A 115 -6.06 18.80 11.36
N LEU A 116 -5.61 20.06 11.38
CA LEU A 116 -5.98 21.05 10.36
C LEU A 116 -5.46 20.67 8.97
N PHE A 117 -4.23 20.15 8.91
CA PHE A 117 -3.64 19.70 7.66
C PHE A 117 -4.36 18.47 7.12
N LEU A 118 -4.60 17.48 7.98
CA LEU A 118 -5.29 16.24 7.61
C LEU A 118 -6.72 16.53 7.10
N ALA A 119 -7.46 17.41 7.75
CA ALA A 119 -8.80 17.82 7.29
C ALA A 119 -8.77 18.39 5.87
N ARG A 120 -7.77 19.25 5.54
CA ARG A 120 -7.60 19.78 4.18
C ARG A 120 -7.33 18.68 3.13
N LEU A 121 -6.58 17.65 3.50
CA LEU A 121 -6.35 16.50 2.63
C LEU A 121 -7.64 15.67 2.45
N ALA A 122 -8.40 15.47 3.52
CA ALA A 122 -9.62 14.66 3.51
C ALA A 122 -10.78 15.29 2.72
N GLU A 123 -10.80 16.61 2.59
CA GLU A 123 -11.81 17.34 1.78
C GLU A 123 -11.61 17.18 0.27
N MET A 124 -10.47 16.65 -0.17
CA MET A 124 -10.15 16.55 -1.58
C MET A 124 -11.03 15.54 -2.34
N LYS A 125 -11.38 15.94 -3.55
CA LYS A 125 -11.88 15.02 -4.58
C LYS A 125 -10.73 14.63 -5.49
N THR A 126 -10.35 13.37 -5.43
CA THR A 126 -9.26 12.83 -6.24
C THR A 126 -9.78 12.20 -7.54
N ALA A 127 -8.93 12.18 -8.56
CA ALA A 127 -9.12 11.42 -9.78
C ALA A 127 -7.84 10.59 -10.02
N GLY A 128 -8.01 9.31 -10.36
CA GLY A 128 -6.91 8.36 -10.49
C GLY A 128 -6.95 7.32 -9.40
N THR A 129 -5.81 7.04 -8.77
CA THR A 129 -5.70 6.09 -7.66
C THR A 129 -6.58 6.48 -6.47
N GLU A 130 -7.26 5.51 -5.90
CA GLU A 130 -8.20 5.71 -4.79
C GLU A 130 -7.45 5.86 -3.46
N ILE A 131 -7.90 6.82 -2.64
CA ILE A 131 -7.45 6.96 -1.25
C ILE A 131 -8.27 6.00 -0.39
N LEU A 132 -7.61 5.02 0.25
CA LEU A 132 -8.25 3.99 1.07
C LEU A 132 -8.31 4.34 2.56
N GLY A 133 -7.64 5.39 2.96
CA GLY A 133 -7.47 5.90 4.32
C GLY A 133 -6.27 6.82 4.37
N PHE A 134 -5.97 7.42 5.51
CA PHE A 134 -4.74 8.17 5.74
C PHE A 134 -3.85 7.43 6.71
N HIS A 135 -2.62 7.14 6.31
CA HIS A 135 -1.61 6.59 7.19
C HIS A 135 -0.94 7.75 7.96
N LEU A 136 -1.09 7.74 9.27
CA LEU A 136 -0.44 8.71 10.16
C LEU A 136 0.80 8.07 10.76
N GLU A 137 1.96 8.39 10.21
CA GLU A 137 3.23 7.90 10.71
C GLU A 137 3.66 8.71 11.94
N GLY A 138 3.13 8.34 13.06
CA GLY A 138 3.17 9.12 14.30
C GLY A 138 1.83 9.86 14.54
N PRO A 139 1.83 10.79 15.51
CA PRO A 139 2.95 11.41 16.24
C PRO A 139 3.46 10.67 17.49
N PHE A 140 3.02 9.46 17.76
CA PHE A 140 3.32 8.72 18.99
C PHE A 140 4.47 7.72 18.76
N LEU A 141 5.63 8.26 18.29
CA LEU A 141 6.81 7.46 17.99
C LEU A 141 7.90 7.61 19.06
N ARG A 142 8.68 6.56 19.25
CA ARG A 142 9.84 6.55 20.15
C ARG A 142 11.12 6.97 19.44
N ILE A 143 11.25 6.62 18.18
CA ILE A 143 12.42 6.88 17.34
C ILE A 143 11.96 7.70 16.15
N THR A 144 12.65 8.78 15.84
CA THR A 144 12.23 9.66 14.71
C THR A 144 12.57 9.09 13.33
N GLY A 145 13.65 8.31 13.22
CA GLY A 145 14.18 7.98 11.90
C GLY A 145 14.49 9.26 11.10
N ALA A 146 14.05 9.32 9.86
CA ALA A 146 14.13 10.50 9.00
C ALA A 146 13.06 11.57 9.29
N LEU A 147 12.05 11.25 10.10
CA LEU A 147 10.97 12.17 10.44
C LEU A 147 11.45 13.28 11.38
N GLY A 148 10.81 14.44 11.32
CA GLY A 148 11.15 15.57 12.20
C GLY A 148 10.75 15.35 13.66
N ALA A 149 11.16 16.26 14.54
CA ALA A 149 10.90 16.21 15.98
C ALA A 149 9.40 16.12 16.35
N GLY A 150 8.48 16.49 15.45
CA GLY A 150 7.03 16.31 15.62
C GLY A 150 6.58 14.85 15.74
N ALA A 151 7.42 13.89 15.37
CA ALA A 151 7.16 12.46 15.49
C ALA A 151 7.11 11.98 16.95
N ILE A 152 7.86 12.62 17.84
CA ILE A 152 7.91 12.25 19.26
C ILE A 152 6.85 13.03 20.02
N SER A 153 5.87 12.32 20.58
CA SER A 153 4.85 12.89 21.44
C SER A 153 4.47 11.89 22.53
N GLY A 154 4.19 12.38 23.73
CA GLY A 154 3.53 11.56 24.75
C GLY A 154 2.09 11.24 24.39
N ALA A 155 1.50 10.28 25.10
CA ALA A 155 0.11 9.86 24.89
C ALA A 155 -0.85 11.03 25.08
N ASP A 156 -1.77 11.22 24.12
CA ASP A 156 -2.71 12.34 24.09
C ASP A 156 -4.05 11.91 23.46
N VAL A 157 -5.01 11.58 24.32
CA VAL A 157 -6.35 11.12 23.92
C VAL A 157 -7.09 12.15 23.05
N GLU A 158 -7.01 13.45 23.42
CA GLU A 158 -7.69 14.51 22.67
C GLU A 158 -7.14 14.65 21.26
N ARG A 159 -5.81 14.50 21.11
CA ARG A 159 -5.14 14.54 19.80
C ARG A 159 -5.59 13.38 18.91
N VAL A 160 -5.70 12.17 19.46
CA VAL A 160 -6.22 11.00 18.72
C VAL A 160 -7.63 11.28 18.20
N HIS A 161 -8.54 11.75 19.07
CA HIS A 161 -9.90 12.07 18.64
C HIS A 161 -9.96 13.14 17.56
N LYS A 162 -9.15 14.20 17.67
CA LYS A 162 -9.06 15.27 16.65
C LYS A 162 -8.56 14.75 15.31
N LEU A 163 -7.57 13.86 15.30
CA LEU A 163 -7.03 13.26 14.08
C LEU A 163 -8.04 12.31 13.43
N ILE A 164 -8.72 11.47 14.21
CA ILE A 164 -9.79 10.61 13.70
C ILE A 164 -10.92 11.44 13.06
N GLU A 165 -11.33 12.53 13.70
CA GLU A 165 -12.38 13.40 13.15
C GLU A 165 -11.91 14.14 11.89
N ALA A 166 -10.66 14.60 11.86
CA ALA A 166 -10.06 15.31 10.74
C ALA A 166 -9.88 14.44 9.49
N ALA A 167 -9.70 13.14 9.65
CA ALA A 167 -9.55 12.21 8.52
C ALA A 167 -10.87 11.94 7.78
N LYS A 168 -12.03 12.20 8.38
CA LYS A 168 -13.33 11.88 7.78
C LYS A 168 -13.53 12.51 6.40
N PRO A 169 -14.12 11.78 5.43
CA PRO A 169 -14.82 10.49 5.55
C PRO A 169 -13.90 9.26 5.58
N PHE A 170 -12.60 9.41 5.48
CA PHE A 170 -11.62 8.33 5.49
C PHE A 170 -11.29 7.88 6.92
N SER A 171 -10.66 6.70 7.04
CA SER A 171 -10.08 6.23 8.30
C SER A 171 -8.72 6.87 8.55
N ALA A 172 -8.43 7.22 9.81
CA ALA A 172 -7.09 7.54 10.29
C ALA A 172 -6.41 6.26 10.78
N ILE A 173 -5.40 5.80 10.07
CA ILE A 173 -4.62 4.59 10.39
C ILE A 173 -3.34 5.04 11.05
N PHE A 174 -3.19 4.78 12.34
CA PHE A 174 -2.04 5.22 13.11
C PHE A 174 -0.93 4.19 13.10
N SER A 175 0.31 4.65 12.85
CA SER A 175 1.53 3.94 13.21
C SER A 175 2.08 4.51 14.52
N VAL A 176 2.29 3.63 15.51
CA VAL A 176 2.71 4.00 16.86
C VAL A 176 3.88 3.15 17.32
N SER A 177 4.61 3.63 18.33
CA SER A 177 5.66 2.85 19.01
C SER A 177 5.13 2.31 20.33
N PRO A 178 5.13 0.98 20.56
CA PRO A 178 4.64 0.36 21.79
C PRO A 178 5.38 0.79 23.07
N ASP A 179 6.59 1.32 22.95
CA ASP A 179 7.44 1.83 24.03
C ASP A 179 7.28 3.34 24.32
N VAL A 180 6.21 3.95 23.80
CA VAL A 180 5.77 5.29 24.22
C VAL A 180 4.92 5.18 25.49
N GLU A 181 5.29 5.90 26.54
CA GLU A 181 4.56 5.90 27.81
C GLU A 181 3.10 6.30 27.63
N GLY A 182 2.17 5.47 28.11
CA GLY A 182 0.73 5.68 28.06
C GLY A 182 0.08 5.31 26.72
N ILE A 183 0.82 4.77 25.77
CA ILE A 183 0.30 4.38 24.44
C ILE A 183 -0.76 3.29 24.54
N GLU A 184 -0.72 2.46 25.58
CA GLU A 184 -1.69 1.41 25.87
C GLU A 184 -3.13 1.95 26.06
N ASN A 185 -3.27 3.21 26.43
CA ASN A 185 -4.58 3.88 26.54
C ASN A 185 -5.08 4.41 25.20
N LEU A 186 -4.22 4.59 24.21
CA LEU A 186 -4.56 5.14 22.90
C LEU A 186 -4.87 4.06 21.87
N ILE A 187 -4.17 2.94 21.89
CA ILE A 187 -4.33 1.86 20.90
C ILE A 187 -5.80 1.40 20.79
N PRO A 188 -6.56 1.15 21.87
CA PRO A 188 -7.97 0.77 21.75
C PRO A 188 -8.87 1.84 21.10
N LEU A 189 -8.54 3.13 21.29
CA LEU A 189 -9.25 4.23 20.64
C LEU A 189 -8.98 4.28 19.14
N MET A 190 -7.73 4.06 18.74
CA MET A 190 -7.30 4.01 17.34
C MET A 190 -7.85 2.78 16.62
N ALA A 191 -7.95 1.63 17.32
CA ALA A 191 -8.49 0.38 16.79
C ALA A 191 -10.03 0.35 16.73
N ALA A 192 -10.71 1.42 17.16
CA ALA A 192 -12.17 1.48 17.12
C ALA A 192 -12.67 1.33 15.66
N ASN A 193 -13.88 0.76 15.51
CA ASN A 193 -14.52 0.51 14.22
C ASN A 193 -13.70 -0.39 13.26
N ASN A 194 -12.93 -1.33 13.82
CA ASN A 194 -12.05 -2.24 13.08
C ASN A 194 -10.97 -1.54 12.26
N THR A 195 -10.59 -0.31 12.62
CA THR A 195 -9.46 0.39 11.98
C THR A 195 -8.16 -0.32 12.39
N PRO A 196 -7.31 -0.76 11.46
CA PRO A 196 -6.04 -1.38 11.82
C PRO A 196 -5.10 -0.35 12.45
N VAL A 197 -4.44 -0.73 13.55
CA VAL A 197 -3.35 0.06 14.15
C VAL A 197 -2.03 -0.59 13.76
N PHE A 198 -1.13 0.23 13.25
CA PHE A 198 0.21 -0.18 12.84
C PHE A 198 1.21 0.14 13.95
N MET A 199 2.35 -0.53 13.96
CA MET A 199 3.51 -0.19 14.79
C MET A 199 4.74 0.03 13.94
N THR A 200 5.58 0.96 14.37
CA THR A 200 6.83 1.31 13.70
C THR A 200 7.74 2.11 14.64
N HIS A 201 8.97 2.41 14.20
CA HIS A 201 9.91 3.33 14.86
C HIS A 201 10.12 3.04 16.35
N THR A 202 10.29 1.77 16.70
CA THR A 202 10.24 1.31 18.09
C THR A 202 11.43 0.44 18.48
N ALA A 203 11.90 0.63 19.70
CA ALA A 203 12.83 -0.29 20.39
C ALA A 203 12.12 -1.11 21.49
N ALA A 204 10.80 -1.30 21.33
CA ALA A 204 9.98 -1.99 22.32
C ALA A 204 10.51 -3.38 22.66
N SER A 205 10.40 -3.72 23.92
CA SER A 205 10.66 -5.08 24.42
C SER A 205 9.59 -6.06 23.90
N VAL A 206 9.88 -7.35 24.00
CA VAL A 206 8.89 -8.41 23.70
C VAL A 206 7.58 -8.17 24.45
N LYS A 207 7.65 -7.81 25.74
CA LYS A 207 6.47 -7.60 26.58
C LYS A 207 5.63 -6.40 26.14
N GLU A 208 6.25 -5.27 25.82
CA GLU A 208 5.55 -4.08 25.32
C GLU A 208 4.90 -4.35 23.97
N THR A 209 5.60 -5.05 23.07
CA THR A 209 5.07 -5.44 21.77
C THR A 209 3.86 -6.37 21.90
N GLN A 210 3.98 -7.44 22.71
CA GLN A 210 2.86 -8.35 22.98
C GLN A 210 1.66 -7.61 23.57
N LYS A 211 1.91 -6.68 24.51
CA LYS A 211 0.84 -5.86 25.09
C LYS A 211 0.14 -4.99 24.04
N ALA A 212 0.87 -4.37 23.14
CA ALA A 212 0.31 -3.57 22.05
C ALA A 212 -0.55 -4.44 21.10
N ILE A 213 -0.11 -5.67 20.79
CA ILE A 213 -0.88 -6.64 19.99
C ILE A 213 -2.18 -7.03 20.68
N GLU A 214 -2.15 -7.33 21.98
CA GLU A 214 -3.36 -7.60 22.76
C GLU A 214 -4.37 -6.46 22.70
N LEU A 215 -3.91 -5.21 22.68
CA LEU A 215 -4.71 -4.00 22.66
C LEU A 215 -5.26 -3.61 21.29
N GLY A 216 -4.77 -4.19 20.20
CA GLY A 216 -5.33 -3.94 18.88
C GLY A 216 -4.34 -3.61 17.75
N VAL A 217 -3.04 -3.60 18.01
CA VAL A 217 -2.04 -3.54 16.92
C VAL A 217 -2.17 -4.80 16.06
N ARG A 218 -2.19 -4.62 14.73
CA ARG A 218 -2.38 -5.72 13.76
C ARG A 218 -1.39 -5.71 12.61
N HIS A 219 -0.53 -4.70 12.53
CA HIS A 219 0.42 -4.57 11.44
C HIS A 219 1.70 -3.89 11.92
N ALA A 220 2.85 -4.22 11.31
CA ALA A 220 4.11 -3.51 11.51
C ALA A 220 4.59 -2.98 10.15
N THR A 221 4.75 -1.64 10.06
CA THR A 221 5.12 -0.98 8.81
C THR A 221 6.62 -0.87 8.65
N HIS A 222 7.11 -0.92 7.39
CA HIS A 222 8.51 -1.02 6.96
C HIS A 222 9.34 -1.84 7.96
N PHE A 223 8.83 -3.05 8.17
CA PHE A 223 9.35 -3.96 9.19
C PHE A 223 10.83 -4.28 8.95
N TYR A 224 11.65 -4.28 9.99
CA TYR A 224 13.11 -4.28 10.03
C TYR A 224 13.76 -2.89 9.87
N ASP A 225 13.10 -1.90 9.28
CA ASP A 225 13.63 -0.54 9.28
C ASP A 225 13.12 0.23 10.50
N VAL A 226 14.02 0.93 11.18
CA VAL A 226 13.78 1.62 12.48
C VAL A 226 13.21 0.70 13.57
N PHE A 227 13.60 -0.58 13.53
CA PHE A 227 13.40 -1.59 14.56
C PHE A 227 14.78 -2.05 15.10
N PRO A 228 15.48 -1.24 15.92
CA PRO A 228 16.81 -1.56 16.38
C PRO A 228 16.83 -2.84 17.24
N CYS A 229 17.91 -3.59 17.11
CA CYS A 229 18.15 -4.73 18.00
C CYS A 229 18.31 -4.23 19.45
N PRO A 230 17.65 -4.85 20.43
CA PRO A 230 17.84 -4.48 21.84
C PRO A 230 19.29 -4.63 22.30
N SER A 231 19.66 -3.91 23.38
CA SER A 231 20.98 -4.01 23.98
C SER A 231 21.24 -5.43 24.49
N VAL A 232 22.48 -5.92 24.29
CA VAL A 232 22.91 -7.21 24.81
C VAL A 232 22.98 -7.15 26.34
N LEU A 233 22.20 -8.00 27.01
CA LEU A 233 22.17 -8.12 28.48
C LEU A 233 23.14 -9.20 28.98
N GLU A 234 23.26 -10.31 28.23
CA GLU A 234 24.11 -11.43 28.56
C GLU A 234 25.11 -11.67 27.42
N PRO A 235 26.41 -11.67 27.68
CA PRO A 235 27.44 -11.88 26.67
C PRO A 235 27.23 -13.16 25.85
N GLY A 236 27.22 -13.05 24.53
CA GLY A 236 27.02 -14.16 23.58
C GLY A 236 25.57 -14.56 23.35
N VAL A 237 24.61 -13.94 24.03
CA VAL A 237 23.18 -14.17 23.81
C VAL A 237 22.58 -13.02 22.96
N ARG A 238 21.99 -13.37 21.83
CA ARG A 238 21.23 -12.39 21.02
C ARG A 238 19.93 -12.02 21.73
N PRO A 239 19.69 -10.73 22.00
CA PRO A 239 18.43 -10.29 22.63
C PRO A 239 17.26 -10.40 21.66
N CYS A 240 16.05 -10.61 22.20
CA CYS A 240 14.79 -10.52 21.48
C CYS A 240 14.09 -9.20 21.83
N GLY A 241 13.44 -8.62 20.83
CA GLY A 241 12.65 -7.40 20.95
C GLY A 241 11.37 -7.43 20.13
N ALA A 242 10.99 -6.28 19.60
CA ALA A 242 9.79 -6.13 18.77
C ALA A 242 9.81 -7.05 17.55
N VAL A 243 10.97 -7.19 16.88
CA VAL A 243 11.10 -8.01 15.67
C VAL A 243 10.73 -9.47 15.93
N GLU A 244 11.31 -10.07 16.98
CA GLU A 244 11.07 -11.46 17.33
C GLU A 244 9.63 -11.67 17.84
N ALA A 245 9.09 -10.71 18.60
CA ALA A 245 7.71 -10.77 19.07
C ALA A 245 6.70 -10.72 17.94
N ILE A 246 6.91 -9.84 16.94
CA ILE A 246 6.06 -9.72 15.76
C ILE A 246 6.14 -10.98 14.89
N LEU A 247 7.34 -11.51 14.65
CA LEU A 247 7.51 -12.74 13.87
C LEU A 247 6.88 -13.96 14.54
N ALA A 248 6.91 -14.03 15.86
CA ALA A 248 6.31 -15.12 16.63
C ALA A 248 4.78 -15.06 16.71
N ASP A 249 4.17 -13.91 16.42
CA ASP A 249 2.71 -13.74 16.44
C ASP A 249 2.11 -14.00 15.07
N GLU A 250 1.18 -14.95 14.98
CA GLU A 250 0.55 -15.36 13.71
C GLU A 250 -0.53 -14.39 13.22
N THR A 251 -0.91 -13.40 14.02
CA THR A 251 -2.02 -12.47 13.70
C THR A 251 -1.56 -11.12 13.19
N VAL A 252 -0.33 -10.72 13.49
CA VAL A 252 0.22 -9.43 13.09
C VAL A 252 0.79 -9.53 11.66
N SER A 253 0.31 -8.66 10.79
CA SER A 253 0.85 -8.47 9.44
C SER A 253 2.12 -7.62 9.46
N VAL A 254 2.92 -7.73 8.41
CA VAL A 254 4.13 -6.92 8.24
C VAL A 254 4.22 -6.42 6.81
N ASP A 255 4.80 -5.24 6.61
CA ASP A 255 5.19 -4.80 5.28
C ASP A 255 6.68 -4.50 5.18
N PHE A 256 7.19 -4.48 3.96
CA PHE A 256 8.62 -4.32 3.70
C PHE A 256 8.88 -3.40 2.50
N ILE A 257 9.92 -2.58 2.62
CA ILE A 257 10.54 -1.85 1.51
C ILE A 257 11.55 -2.79 0.84
N LEU A 258 11.13 -3.48 -0.21
CA LEU A 258 11.97 -4.51 -0.86
C LEU A 258 12.89 -3.89 -1.93
N ASP A 259 13.77 -2.97 -1.52
CA ASP A 259 14.80 -2.35 -2.38
C ASP A 259 16.18 -2.97 -2.22
N GLY A 260 16.33 -3.95 -1.31
CA GLY A 260 17.57 -4.67 -1.01
C GLY A 260 18.53 -3.91 -0.08
N VAL A 261 18.11 -2.76 0.47
CA VAL A 261 18.90 -1.95 1.42
C VAL A 261 18.16 -1.74 2.73
N HIS A 262 16.87 -1.34 2.70
CA HIS A 262 16.06 -1.22 3.91
C HIS A 262 15.86 -2.56 4.60
N VAL A 263 15.78 -3.64 3.82
CA VAL A 263 15.68 -5.00 4.31
C VAL A 263 16.45 -5.97 3.43
N ASP A 264 17.13 -6.93 4.03
CA ASP A 264 17.68 -8.07 3.31
C ASP A 264 16.53 -9.01 2.90
N PRO A 265 16.45 -9.47 1.64
CA PRO A 265 15.40 -10.40 1.18
C PRO A 265 15.24 -11.65 2.05
N VAL A 266 16.28 -12.07 2.78
CA VAL A 266 16.18 -13.22 3.70
C VAL A 266 15.21 -12.96 4.84
N ALA A 267 15.10 -11.72 5.33
CA ALA A 267 14.15 -11.36 6.38
C ALA A 267 12.70 -11.43 5.88
N VAL A 268 12.48 -11.02 4.62
CA VAL A 268 11.16 -11.15 3.98
C VAL A 268 10.78 -12.63 3.80
N LYS A 269 11.72 -13.48 3.37
CA LYS A 269 11.50 -14.94 3.29
C LYS A 269 11.15 -15.55 4.65
N MET A 270 11.83 -15.12 5.72
CA MET A 270 11.52 -15.54 7.09
C MET A 270 10.08 -15.15 7.47
N ALA A 271 9.67 -13.92 7.17
CA ALA A 271 8.32 -13.47 7.44
C ALA A 271 7.27 -14.26 6.65
N LEU A 272 7.52 -14.55 5.36
CA LEU A 272 6.64 -15.39 4.53
C LEU A 272 6.43 -16.76 5.14
N ILE A 273 7.48 -17.41 5.63
CA ILE A 273 7.41 -18.73 6.29
C ILE A 273 6.59 -18.63 7.60
N ASN A 274 6.88 -17.62 8.43
CA ASN A 274 6.22 -17.46 9.73
C ASN A 274 4.73 -17.11 9.62
N LYS A 275 4.33 -16.33 8.60
CA LYS A 275 2.94 -15.88 8.42
C LYS A 275 2.09 -16.84 7.57
N GLN A 276 2.67 -17.92 7.05
CA GLN A 276 2.02 -18.83 6.10
C GLN A 276 0.70 -19.42 6.62
N ASN A 277 0.62 -19.78 7.90
CA ASN A 277 -0.51 -20.46 8.50
C ASN A 277 -1.42 -19.55 9.33
N GLY A 278 -1.02 -18.30 9.52
CA GLY A 278 -1.74 -17.33 10.36
C GLY A 278 -2.66 -16.40 9.58
N THR A 279 -3.32 -15.52 10.31
CA THR A 279 -4.13 -14.43 9.73
C THR A 279 -3.29 -13.22 9.36
N GLY A 280 -2.13 -13.04 9.98
CA GLY A 280 -1.15 -12.02 9.61
C GLY A 280 -0.61 -12.22 8.20
N LYS A 281 -0.35 -11.12 7.49
CA LYS A 281 0.06 -11.11 6.09
C LYS A 281 1.41 -10.44 5.91
N VAL A 282 2.10 -10.81 4.83
CA VAL A 282 3.29 -10.10 4.35
C VAL A 282 2.86 -9.23 3.19
N CYS A 283 3.15 -7.94 3.27
CA CYS A 283 2.90 -6.96 2.22
C CYS A 283 4.21 -6.35 1.72
N LEU A 284 4.17 -5.73 0.56
CA LEU A 284 5.21 -4.82 0.11
C LEU A 284 4.66 -3.41 0.10
N VAL A 285 5.49 -2.47 0.49
CA VAL A 285 5.22 -1.03 0.42
C VAL A 285 6.36 -0.35 -0.32
N THR A 286 6.10 0.84 -0.80
CA THR A 286 7.17 1.60 -1.45
C THR A 286 7.95 2.44 -0.45
N ASP A 287 7.30 3.03 0.53
CA ASP A 287 7.84 4.16 1.28
C ASP A 287 8.48 5.18 0.33
N ALA A 288 7.84 5.34 -0.84
CA ALA A 288 8.35 6.21 -1.89
C ALA A 288 8.32 7.67 -1.43
N ASN A 289 9.39 8.37 -1.77
CA ASN A 289 9.54 9.77 -1.45
C ASN A 289 9.59 10.63 -2.72
N VAL A 290 9.63 11.95 -2.57
CA VAL A 290 9.90 12.87 -3.69
C VAL A 290 11.16 12.43 -4.43
N GLY A 291 11.10 12.35 -5.76
CA GLY A 291 12.15 11.78 -6.61
C GLY A 291 11.89 10.34 -7.07
N ALA A 292 11.06 9.57 -6.35
CA ALA A 292 10.72 8.20 -6.74
C ALA A 292 10.14 8.15 -8.16
N GLY A 293 10.54 7.13 -8.93
CA GLY A 293 10.12 6.95 -10.32
C GLY A 293 10.86 7.86 -11.34
N LEU A 294 11.61 8.86 -10.90
CA LEU A 294 12.44 9.74 -11.75
C LEU A 294 13.86 9.18 -11.94
N ASP A 295 14.63 9.87 -12.77
CA ASP A 295 16.05 9.60 -12.91
C ASP A 295 16.80 10.01 -11.63
N PRO A 296 17.99 9.43 -11.36
CA PRO A 296 18.80 9.77 -10.18
C PRO A 296 19.05 11.27 -10.04
N GLY A 297 19.04 11.77 -8.80
CA GLY A 297 19.23 13.19 -8.53
C GLY A 297 19.00 13.55 -7.06
N GLU A 298 19.01 14.85 -6.80
CA GLU A 298 18.70 15.44 -5.49
C GLU A 298 17.32 16.08 -5.52
N PHE A 299 16.58 15.92 -4.42
CA PHE A 299 15.21 16.41 -4.27
C PHE A 299 15.00 16.93 -2.84
N THR A 300 14.10 17.89 -2.67
CA THR A 300 13.80 18.44 -1.36
C THR A 300 12.64 17.70 -0.68
N PHE A 301 12.91 17.03 0.41
CA PHE A 301 11.93 16.33 1.24
C PHE A 301 11.27 17.28 2.24
N GLY A 302 10.45 18.19 1.76
CA GLY A 302 9.75 19.16 2.59
C GLY A 302 10.68 19.92 3.55
N ASN A 303 10.33 19.95 4.83
CA ASN A 303 11.13 20.56 5.89
C ASN A 303 12.22 19.64 6.46
N MET A 304 12.32 18.41 5.97
CA MET A 304 13.27 17.39 6.47
C MET A 304 14.64 17.45 5.77
N GLY A 305 14.77 18.29 4.75
CA GLY A 305 16.03 18.55 4.05
C GLY A 305 16.09 17.88 2.69
N ASP A 306 17.27 17.92 2.06
CA ASP A 306 17.49 17.35 0.74
C ASP A 306 17.86 15.88 0.83
N ILE A 307 17.32 15.10 -0.10
CA ILE A 307 17.58 13.67 -0.27
C ILE A 307 18.11 13.39 -1.68
N SER A 308 18.84 12.31 -1.83
CA SER A 308 19.42 11.91 -3.11
C SER A 308 19.18 10.43 -3.41
N PHE A 309 19.13 10.12 -4.71
CA PHE A 309 19.03 8.77 -5.24
C PHE A 309 20.22 8.48 -6.14
N ALA A 310 20.95 7.38 -5.86
CA ALA A 310 22.13 6.99 -6.64
C ALA A 310 21.79 6.32 -7.98
N TYR A 311 20.62 5.66 -8.06
CA TYR A 311 20.07 5.01 -9.25
C TYR A 311 18.55 4.98 -9.15
N LYS A 312 17.86 4.69 -10.24
CA LYS A 312 16.40 4.60 -10.27
C LYS A 312 15.91 3.47 -9.39
N GLY A 313 15.02 3.79 -8.43
CA GLY A 313 14.54 2.84 -7.42
C GLY A 313 15.49 2.61 -6.25
N ALA A 314 16.58 3.41 -6.15
CA ALA A 314 17.49 3.40 -4.99
C ALA A 314 16.78 3.82 -3.71
N PRO A 315 17.31 3.43 -2.53
CA PRO A 315 16.90 4.07 -1.29
C PRO A 315 17.19 5.58 -1.34
N ALA A 316 16.29 6.37 -0.78
CA ALA A 316 16.53 7.80 -0.58
C ALA A 316 17.51 8.00 0.57
N ARG A 317 18.46 8.90 0.41
CA ARG A 317 19.44 9.22 1.45
C ARG A 317 19.50 10.71 1.68
N SER A 318 19.49 11.09 2.95
CA SER A 318 19.75 12.47 3.37
C SER A 318 21.09 12.94 2.81
N VAL A 319 21.11 14.07 2.12
CA VAL A 319 22.34 14.69 1.59
C VAL A 319 23.25 15.13 2.73
N LYS A 320 22.68 15.47 3.90
CA LYS A 320 23.41 15.98 5.07
C LYS A 320 24.27 14.93 5.75
N ASP A 321 23.74 13.72 5.98
CA ASP A 321 24.34 12.71 6.85
C ASP A 321 24.27 11.29 6.29
N ASN A 322 23.77 11.14 5.08
CA ASN A 322 23.65 9.86 4.37
C ASN A 322 22.73 8.81 5.04
N THR A 323 21.85 9.23 5.97
CA THR A 323 20.84 8.36 6.57
C THR A 323 19.74 8.03 5.56
N LEU A 324 19.08 6.89 5.74
CA LEU A 324 17.92 6.49 4.93
C LEU A 324 16.73 7.43 5.22
N ALA A 325 15.95 7.76 4.18
CA ALA A 325 14.83 8.68 4.24
C ALA A 325 13.75 8.26 3.22
N GLY A 326 13.20 7.06 3.39
CA GLY A 326 12.31 6.43 2.44
C GLY A 326 13.03 5.92 1.19
N SER A 327 12.29 5.67 0.11
CA SER A 327 12.83 5.02 -1.07
C SER A 327 12.47 5.72 -2.38
N GLY A 328 13.19 5.34 -3.46
CA GLY A 328 12.84 5.62 -4.84
C GLY A 328 12.04 4.50 -5.50
N LEU A 329 11.65 3.49 -4.72
CA LEU A 329 10.96 2.30 -5.19
C LEU A 329 9.56 2.65 -5.74
N THR A 330 9.17 1.96 -6.81
CA THR A 330 7.80 2.00 -7.32
C THR A 330 7.16 0.63 -7.14
N MET A 331 5.83 0.53 -7.04
CA MET A 331 5.17 -0.72 -6.70
C MET A 331 5.40 -1.83 -7.75
N ASP A 332 5.46 -1.49 -9.02
CA ASP A 332 5.82 -2.42 -10.08
C ASP A 332 7.28 -2.92 -9.96
N GLN A 333 8.19 -2.08 -9.46
CA GLN A 333 9.56 -2.50 -9.16
C GLN A 333 9.60 -3.40 -7.92
N ALA A 334 8.82 -3.10 -6.88
CA ALA A 334 8.69 -3.97 -5.71
C ALA A 334 8.20 -5.37 -6.08
N LEU A 335 7.20 -5.46 -6.97
CA LEU A 335 6.72 -6.73 -7.52
C LEU A 335 7.83 -7.49 -8.27
N ARG A 336 8.57 -6.81 -9.16
CA ARG A 336 9.72 -7.45 -9.87
C ARG A 336 10.79 -7.94 -8.91
N ASN A 337 11.10 -7.15 -7.87
CA ASN A 337 12.05 -7.55 -6.85
C ASN A 337 11.58 -8.79 -6.08
N ALA A 338 10.26 -8.88 -5.77
CA ALA A 338 9.70 -10.05 -5.11
C ALA A 338 9.87 -11.33 -5.95
N VAL A 339 9.51 -11.28 -7.23
CA VAL A 339 9.68 -12.43 -8.16
C VAL A 339 11.14 -12.82 -8.28
N ASN A 340 12.06 -11.85 -8.32
CA ASN A 340 13.48 -12.12 -8.55
C ASN A 340 14.23 -12.58 -7.28
N TRP A 341 13.80 -12.17 -6.08
CA TRP A 341 14.60 -12.34 -4.85
C TRP A 341 13.99 -13.26 -3.81
N LEU A 342 12.66 -13.50 -3.86
CA LEU A 342 11.98 -14.22 -2.78
C LEU A 342 11.76 -15.71 -3.05
N ASP A 343 12.16 -16.23 -4.21
CA ASP A 343 11.93 -17.64 -4.64
C ASP A 343 10.43 -17.99 -4.64
N ILE A 344 9.56 -17.06 -5.02
CA ILE A 344 8.12 -17.24 -5.17
C ILE A 344 7.70 -16.95 -6.62
N ASP A 345 6.64 -17.60 -7.08
CA ASP A 345 6.08 -17.35 -8.40
C ASP A 345 5.30 -16.02 -8.48
N LEU A 346 4.93 -15.63 -9.69
CA LEU A 346 4.21 -14.37 -9.93
C LEU A 346 2.85 -14.30 -9.20
N PRO A 347 1.99 -15.33 -9.18
CA PRO A 347 0.74 -15.28 -8.40
C PRO A 347 0.96 -15.02 -6.91
N HIS A 348 1.95 -15.65 -6.28
CA HIS A 348 2.28 -15.41 -4.88
C HIS A 348 2.87 -14.01 -4.65
N ALA A 349 3.75 -13.54 -5.54
CA ALA A 349 4.30 -12.19 -5.45
C ALA A 349 3.21 -11.10 -5.58
N LEU A 350 2.22 -11.32 -6.44
CA LEU A 350 1.09 -10.39 -6.61
C LEU A 350 0.25 -10.26 -5.35
N LYS A 351 0.08 -11.32 -4.56
CA LYS A 351 -0.65 -11.21 -3.28
C LYS A 351 -0.01 -10.20 -2.33
N LEU A 352 1.31 -10.06 -2.35
CA LEU A 352 2.05 -9.13 -1.46
C LEU A 352 1.74 -7.66 -1.78
N VAL A 353 1.27 -7.36 -2.99
CA VAL A 353 0.98 -6.01 -3.46
C VAL A 353 -0.51 -5.78 -3.76
N SER A 354 -1.38 -6.77 -3.56
CA SER A 354 -2.81 -6.67 -3.88
C SER A 354 -3.71 -7.23 -2.77
N LEU A 355 -3.85 -8.56 -2.67
CA LEU A 355 -4.75 -9.21 -1.72
C LEU A 355 -4.33 -8.99 -0.25
N HIS A 356 -3.05 -9.15 0.06
CA HIS A 356 -2.57 -9.02 1.43
C HIS A 356 -2.77 -7.60 1.99
N PRO A 357 -2.40 -6.51 1.28
CA PRO A 357 -2.73 -5.16 1.77
C PRO A 357 -4.25 -4.92 1.84
N ALA A 358 -5.07 -5.50 0.95
CA ALA A 358 -6.52 -5.43 1.07
C ALA A 358 -7.02 -6.12 2.36
N GLN A 359 -6.44 -7.27 2.73
CA GLN A 359 -6.74 -7.98 3.97
C GLN A 359 -6.31 -7.20 5.22
N VAL A 360 -5.15 -6.53 5.18
CA VAL A 360 -4.70 -5.65 6.26
C VAL A 360 -5.71 -4.53 6.51
N LEU A 361 -6.31 -3.99 5.45
CA LEU A 361 -7.31 -2.92 5.55
C LEU A 361 -8.75 -3.44 5.80
N GLY A 362 -8.99 -4.76 5.73
CA GLY A 362 -10.33 -5.35 5.86
C GLY A 362 -11.26 -5.08 4.66
N ILE A 363 -10.69 -4.80 3.48
CA ILE A 363 -11.42 -4.49 2.24
C ILE A 363 -11.30 -5.61 1.19
N ASP A 364 -10.78 -6.76 1.57
CA ASP A 364 -10.56 -7.92 0.72
C ASP A 364 -11.85 -8.61 0.25
N HIS A 365 -13.00 -8.14 0.70
CA HIS A 365 -14.31 -8.54 0.21
C HIS A 365 -14.71 -7.89 -1.13
N HIS A 366 -13.99 -6.85 -1.58
CA HIS A 366 -14.22 -6.19 -2.86
C HIS A 366 -12.94 -5.71 -3.57
N LYS A 367 -11.75 -5.76 -2.95
CA LYS A 367 -10.46 -5.39 -3.56
C LYS A 367 -9.40 -6.49 -3.41
N GLY A 368 -8.39 -6.45 -4.26
CA GLY A 368 -7.21 -7.33 -4.19
C GLY A 368 -7.30 -8.62 -5.01
N LEU A 369 -8.44 -8.93 -5.63
CA LEU A 369 -8.62 -10.10 -6.50
C LEU A 369 -9.36 -9.74 -7.79
N LEU A 370 -9.15 -10.56 -8.83
CA LEU A 370 -10.00 -10.61 -10.02
C LEU A 370 -11.06 -11.69 -9.82
N SER A 371 -12.17 -11.35 -9.18
CA SER A 371 -13.25 -12.28 -8.87
C SER A 371 -14.62 -11.61 -9.03
N ALA A 372 -15.66 -12.39 -9.27
CA ALA A 372 -17.01 -11.85 -9.37
C ALA A 372 -17.44 -11.15 -8.07
N GLY A 373 -18.00 -9.96 -8.20
CA GLY A 373 -18.37 -9.08 -7.08
C GLY A 373 -17.29 -8.10 -6.64
N TYR A 374 -16.07 -8.21 -7.17
CA TYR A 374 -14.95 -7.29 -6.86
C TYR A 374 -14.97 -6.07 -7.78
N ASP A 375 -14.39 -4.99 -7.30
CA ASP A 375 -14.14 -3.79 -8.10
C ASP A 375 -13.28 -4.17 -9.33
N ALA A 376 -13.58 -3.59 -10.48
CA ALA A 376 -12.81 -3.80 -11.69
C ALA A 376 -11.52 -2.93 -11.68
N ASP A 377 -10.70 -3.18 -10.65
CA ASP A 377 -9.38 -2.58 -10.44
C ASP A 377 -8.33 -3.59 -10.88
N PHE A 378 -7.66 -3.32 -12.01
CA PHE A 378 -6.70 -4.26 -12.56
C PHE A 378 -5.55 -3.60 -13.30
N VAL A 379 -4.45 -4.33 -13.42
CA VAL A 379 -3.25 -3.92 -14.12
C VAL A 379 -2.94 -4.90 -15.24
N VAL A 380 -2.59 -4.36 -16.40
CA VAL A 380 -2.08 -5.12 -17.53
C VAL A 380 -0.56 -4.99 -17.54
N LEU A 381 0.13 -6.13 -17.44
CA LEU A 381 1.58 -6.21 -17.42
C LEU A 381 2.10 -6.91 -18.69
N ASN A 382 3.24 -6.43 -19.20
CA ASN A 382 4.00 -7.17 -20.22
C ASN A 382 4.79 -8.34 -19.59
N ASN A 383 5.51 -9.09 -20.42
CA ASN A 383 6.31 -10.25 -19.96
C ASN A 383 7.46 -9.87 -19.01
N ASP A 384 7.93 -8.64 -19.05
CA ASP A 384 8.94 -8.11 -18.11
C ASP A 384 8.33 -7.49 -16.86
N LEU A 385 7.03 -7.74 -16.62
CA LEU A 385 6.22 -7.19 -15.53
C LEU A 385 6.19 -5.65 -15.50
N GLY A 386 6.37 -5.01 -16.65
CA GLY A 386 6.18 -3.57 -16.81
C GLY A 386 4.71 -3.22 -17.00
N VAL A 387 4.24 -2.17 -16.35
CA VAL A 387 2.84 -1.71 -16.45
C VAL A 387 2.56 -1.16 -17.84
N MET A 388 1.56 -1.74 -18.52
CA MET A 388 1.06 -1.30 -19.82
C MET A 388 -0.22 -0.50 -19.68
N GLN A 389 -1.13 -0.97 -18.83
CA GLN A 389 -2.38 -0.27 -18.52
C GLN A 389 -2.76 -0.46 -17.05
N THR A 390 -3.44 0.54 -16.50
CA THR A 390 -4.07 0.46 -15.17
C THR A 390 -5.51 0.91 -15.28
N TRP A 391 -6.39 0.09 -14.76
CA TRP A 391 -7.83 0.29 -14.78
C TRP A 391 -8.35 0.39 -13.34
N ILE A 392 -9.23 1.37 -13.10
CA ILE A 392 -9.84 1.61 -11.80
C ILE A 392 -11.34 1.74 -12.00
N ASN A 393 -12.12 0.97 -11.25
CA ASN A 393 -13.57 0.90 -11.40
C ASN A 393 -13.99 0.69 -12.87
N GLY A 394 -13.30 -0.22 -13.58
CA GLY A 394 -13.56 -0.56 -14.96
C GLY A 394 -13.21 0.52 -15.98
N LYS A 395 -12.50 1.56 -15.59
CA LYS A 395 -12.04 2.66 -16.48
C LYS A 395 -10.53 2.61 -16.64
N CYS A 396 -10.06 2.67 -17.88
CA CYS A 396 -8.63 2.78 -18.17
C CYS A 396 -8.11 4.18 -17.78
N ILE A 397 -7.40 4.26 -16.65
CA ILE A 397 -6.83 5.51 -16.12
C ILE A 397 -5.43 5.77 -16.69
N TYR A 398 -4.65 4.72 -16.89
CA TYR A 398 -3.33 4.80 -17.50
C TYR A 398 -3.23 3.85 -18.69
N ASN A 399 -2.60 4.32 -19.78
CA ASN A 399 -2.26 3.51 -20.95
C ASN A 399 -0.96 4.02 -21.53
N LYS A 400 0.08 3.18 -21.50
CA LYS A 400 1.45 3.50 -21.92
C LYS A 400 1.49 3.91 -23.40
N ASP A 401 0.76 3.21 -24.27
CA ASP A 401 0.79 3.46 -25.71
C ASP A 401 0.15 4.82 -26.07
N LYS A 402 -0.85 5.27 -25.30
CA LYS A 402 -1.48 6.58 -25.50
C LYS A 402 -0.59 7.74 -25.05
N GLN A 403 0.36 7.52 -24.15
CA GLN A 403 1.31 8.55 -23.72
C GLN A 403 2.44 8.76 -24.73
N ILE A 404 2.89 7.68 -25.39
CA ILE A 404 3.94 7.75 -26.43
C ILE A 404 3.46 8.60 -27.62
N ASN A 405 2.19 8.55 -27.96
CA ASN A 405 1.58 9.30 -29.07
C ASN A 405 1.24 10.78 -28.75
N ARG A 406 1.49 11.25 -27.50
CA ARG A 406 1.27 12.65 -27.07
C ARG A 406 2.55 13.45 -26.85
N LYS A 407 3.72 12.84 -27.05
CA LYS A 407 5.04 13.47 -27.08
C LYS A 407 5.49 13.66 -28.53
#